data_a6d5f7c5dd33a062c48409d404f7d59e
#
_entry.id   a6d5f7c5dd33a062c48409d404f7d59e
#
_cell.length_a   1.000
_cell.length_b   1.000
_cell.length_c   1.000
_cell.angle_alpha   90.00
_cell.angle_beta   90.00
_cell.angle_gamma   90.00
#
_symmetry.space_group_name_H-M   'P 1'
#
loop_
_entity.id
_entity.type
_entity.pdbx_description
1 polymer ?
#
loop_
_entity_poly.entity_id
_entity_poly.type
_entity_poly.pdbx_seq_one_letter_code
_entity_poly.pdbx_strand_id
1 'polypeptide(L)'
;WIMTPNKKNVNKNTINSIAVIQARSSSSRLPGKVLLPINSIPIVVLAAKRAGNKGKEVLVVTSNDRSDDQMCEELLKNNINFFRGSLTNVLGRIVSALEGYNENTIVFRLTADNLFPDGELLDEIENDFINNKTNYLSCHDADSGLPVGLSVEIMLLKTLRMASRKTNLP
;
A
#
# COMPACT_ATOMS: atom_id res chain seq x y z
N TRP A 1 15.17 -0.86 12.91
CA TRP A 1 14.36 0.24 13.49
C TRP A 1 12.97 0.11 12.90
N ILE A 2 12.01 -0.28 13.74
CA ILE A 2 10.59 -0.34 13.41
C ILE A 2 10.04 1.01 13.85
N MET A 3 9.75 1.92 12.92
CA MET A 3 8.86 3.04 13.23
C MET A 3 7.44 2.47 13.28
N THR A 4 6.95 2.21 14.49
CA THR A 4 5.53 1.93 14.71
C THR A 4 4.73 3.18 14.35
N PRO A 5 3.66 3.06 13.54
CA PRO A 5 2.79 4.19 13.27
C PRO A 5 2.29 4.78 14.58
N ASN A 6 2.33 6.10 14.67
CA ASN A 6 1.83 6.83 15.81
C ASN A 6 0.34 6.50 16.00
N LYS A 7 0.00 5.78 17.08
CA LYS A 7 -1.39 5.40 17.38
C LYS A 7 -2.20 6.67 17.63
N LYS A 8 -2.77 7.23 16.57
CA LYS A 8 -3.84 8.22 16.73
C LYS A 8 -5.02 7.51 17.38
N ASN A 9 -5.57 8.12 18.44
CA ASN A 9 -6.79 7.66 19.10
C ASN A 9 -7.90 7.45 18.06
N VAL A 10 -8.16 6.20 17.73
CA VAL A 10 -9.17 5.81 16.74
C VAL A 10 -10.53 5.95 17.39
N ASN A 11 -11.31 6.90 16.93
CA ASN A 11 -12.72 7.01 17.28
C ASN A 11 -13.43 5.75 16.77
N LYS A 12 -14.08 4.98 17.65
CA LYS A 12 -14.61 3.63 17.39
C LYS A 12 -15.67 3.51 16.27
N ASN A 13 -16.11 4.62 15.67
CA ASN A 13 -17.20 4.65 14.69
C ASN A 13 -16.83 5.19 13.30
N THR A 14 -15.58 5.55 13.05
CA THR A 14 -15.12 5.95 11.70
C THR A 14 -14.52 4.73 11.01
N ILE A 15 -15.00 4.40 9.81
CA ILE A 15 -14.35 3.45 8.94
C ILE A 15 -12.99 4.08 8.57
N ASN A 16 -11.91 3.51 9.06
CA ASN A 16 -10.58 3.99 8.72
C ASN A 16 -10.12 3.30 7.44
N SER A 17 -9.51 4.07 6.54
CA SER A 17 -8.86 3.51 5.36
C SER A 17 -7.37 3.84 5.35
N ILE A 18 -6.59 2.94 4.73
CA ILE A 18 -5.13 3.06 4.59
C ILE A 18 -4.69 2.62 3.20
N ALA A 19 -3.81 3.39 2.58
CA ALA A 19 -3.13 3.01 1.34
C ALA A 19 -1.81 2.31 1.65
N VAL A 20 -1.74 1.02 1.37
CA VAL A 20 -0.54 0.20 1.51
C VAL A 20 0.14 0.08 0.16
N ILE A 21 1.35 0.65 0.04
CA ILE A 21 2.14 0.63 -1.19
C ILE A 21 3.21 -0.45 -1.07
N GLN A 22 3.06 -1.50 -1.85
CA GLN A 22 4.05 -2.55 -1.96
C GLN A 22 5.23 -2.09 -2.81
N ALA A 23 6.45 -2.11 -2.26
CA ALA A 23 7.66 -1.73 -2.94
C ALA A 23 8.83 -2.67 -2.62
N ARG A 24 9.72 -2.91 -3.60
CA ARG A 24 11.01 -3.56 -3.38
C ARG A 24 12.00 -3.14 -4.46
N SER A 25 13.29 -3.04 -4.10
CA SER A 25 14.36 -2.70 -5.03
C SER A 25 14.80 -3.90 -5.88
N SER A 26 14.62 -5.14 -5.38
CA SER A 26 15.03 -6.40 -6.04
C SER A 26 14.07 -6.83 -7.16
N SER A 27 13.77 -5.90 -8.11
CA SER A 27 12.99 -6.24 -9.31
C SER A 27 13.88 -7.00 -10.31
N SER A 28 13.43 -8.18 -10.78
CA SER A 28 14.18 -8.99 -11.76
C SER A 28 14.30 -8.31 -13.14
N ARG A 29 13.29 -7.55 -13.56
CA ARG A 29 13.26 -6.86 -14.87
C ARG A 29 14.07 -5.56 -14.86
N LEU A 30 13.98 -4.77 -13.79
CA LEU A 30 14.68 -3.51 -13.63
C LEU A 30 15.01 -3.30 -12.14
N PRO A 31 16.19 -3.76 -11.68
CA PRO A 31 16.62 -3.55 -10.31
C PRO A 31 16.66 -2.05 -9.96
N GLY A 32 16.18 -1.71 -8.77
CA GLY A 32 16.18 -0.32 -8.28
C GLY A 32 15.18 0.60 -8.94
N LYS A 33 14.25 0.12 -9.80
CA LYS A 33 13.29 0.98 -10.52
C LYS A 33 12.50 1.91 -9.61
N VAL A 34 12.18 1.48 -8.39
CA VAL A 34 11.41 2.28 -7.42
C VAL A 34 12.15 3.51 -6.91
N LEU A 35 13.48 3.54 -7.11
CA LEU A 35 14.36 4.67 -6.78
C LEU A 35 14.66 5.56 -7.98
N LEU A 36 14.29 5.15 -9.20
CA LEU A 36 14.47 6.01 -10.37
C LEU A 36 13.68 7.29 -10.20
N PRO A 37 14.26 8.47 -10.52
CA PRO A 37 13.60 9.74 -10.30
C PRO A 37 12.68 10.12 -11.47
N ILE A 38 11.54 10.70 -11.14
CA ILE A 38 10.72 11.49 -12.05
C ILE A 38 10.75 12.92 -11.54
N ASN A 39 11.28 13.83 -12.32
CA ASN A 39 11.50 15.23 -11.89
C ASN A 39 12.20 15.33 -10.51
N SER A 40 13.30 14.58 -10.36
CA SER A 40 14.12 14.50 -9.15
C SER A 40 13.45 13.85 -7.92
N ILE A 41 12.26 13.28 -8.06
CA ILE A 41 11.54 12.59 -6.98
C ILE A 41 11.57 11.08 -7.25
N PRO A 42 12.08 10.24 -6.34
CA PRO A 42 12.03 8.80 -6.50
C PRO A 42 10.59 8.29 -6.70
N ILE A 43 10.43 7.30 -7.58
CA ILE A 43 9.12 6.72 -7.93
C ILE A 43 8.32 6.32 -6.69
N VAL A 44 8.93 5.63 -5.73
CA VAL A 44 8.24 5.21 -4.50
C VAL A 44 7.75 6.38 -3.66
N VAL A 45 8.53 7.47 -3.61
CA VAL A 45 8.16 8.71 -2.89
C VAL A 45 7.01 9.40 -3.61
N LEU A 46 7.06 9.47 -4.93
CA LEU A 46 6.00 10.07 -5.74
C LEU A 46 4.68 9.31 -5.58
N ALA A 47 4.72 7.97 -5.66
CA ALA A 47 3.55 7.13 -5.46
C ALA A 47 2.92 7.35 -4.07
N ALA A 48 3.73 7.41 -3.02
CA ALA A 48 3.25 7.64 -1.66
C ALA A 48 2.63 9.03 -1.48
N LYS A 49 3.27 10.08 -2.03
CA LYS A 49 2.74 11.45 -1.97
C LYS A 49 1.43 11.61 -2.73
N ARG A 50 1.29 10.95 -3.88
CA ARG A 50 0.05 10.98 -4.65
C ARG A 50 -1.08 10.26 -3.93
N ALA A 51 -0.87 9.04 -3.47
CA ALA A 51 -1.87 8.29 -2.72
C ALA A 51 -2.35 9.04 -1.45
N GLY A 52 -1.46 9.81 -0.82
CA GLY A 52 -1.74 10.57 0.41
C GLY A 52 -2.18 12.02 0.21
N ASN A 53 -2.33 12.52 -1.03
CA ASN A 53 -2.52 13.95 -1.29
C ASN A 53 -3.86 14.54 -0.81
N LYS A 54 -4.83 13.69 -0.46
CA LYS A 54 -6.11 14.07 0.18
C LYS A 54 -6.16 13.71 1.67
N GLY A 55 -5.00 13.45 2.30
CA GLY A 55 -4.90 13.17 3.73
C GLY A 55 -5.13 11.69 4.11
N LYS A 56 -5.24 10.79 3.12
CA LYS A 56 -5.30 9.35 3.37
C LYS A 56 -4.00 8.87 4.02
N GLU A 57 -4.11 8.01 5.02
CA GLU A 57 -2.94 7.38 5.62
C GLU A 57 -2.22 6.50 4.60
N VAL A 58 -0.89 6.62 4.53
CA VAL A 58 -0.05 5.87 3.59
C VAL A 58 1.03 5.13 4.35
N LEU A 59 1.21 3.83 4.00
CA LEU A 59 2.26 2.98 4.52
C LEU A 59 2.96 2.25 3.37
N VAL A 60 4.25 2.48 3.20
CA VAL A 60 5.06 1.70 2.25
C VAL A 60 5.50 0.40 2.93
N VAL A 61 5.25 -0.74 2.26
CA VAL A 61 5.59 -2.06 2.81
C VAL A 61 6.68 -2.70 1.95
N THR A 62 7.86 -2.88 2.53
CA THR A 62 9.06 -3.39 1.86
C THR A 62 9.69 -4.57 2.58
N SER A 63 10.78 -5.13 2.02
CA SER A 63 11.44 -6.27 2.62
C SER A 63 12.49 -5.87 3.67
N ASN A 64 12.87 -6.85 4.50
CA ASN A 64 14.01 -6.71 5.42
C ASN A 64 15.36 -7.04 4.76
N ASP A 65 15.38 -7.28 3.44
CA ASP A 65 16.60 -7.46 2.66
C ASP A 65 17.39 -6.15 2.53
N ARG A 66 18.73 -6.22 2.57
CA ARG A 66 19.60 -5.05 2.47
C ARG A 66 19.47 -4.27 1.17
N SER A 67 19.01 -4.91 0.09
CA SER A 67 18.74 -4.23 -1.18
C SER A 67 17.70 -3.11 -1.06
N ASP A 68 16.87 -3.15 -0.02
CA ASP A 68 15.85 -2.15 0.23
C ASP A 68 16.28 -1.02 1.18
N ASP A 69 17.52 -1.03 1.70
CA ASP A 69 18.02 -0.04 2.67
C ASP A 69 17.98 1.39 2.09
N GLN A 70 18.51 1.57 0.87
CA GLN A 70 18.50 2.87 0.20
C GLN A 70 17.08 3.42 -0.01
N MET A 71 16.13 2.55 -0.33
CA MET A 71 14.72 2.97 -0.45
C MET A 71 14.16 3.41 0.90
N CYS A 72 14.48 2.72 1.98
CA CYS A 72 14.08 3.12 3.33
C CYS A 72 14.65 4.48 3.73
N GLU A 73 15.90 4.77 3.38
CA GLU A 73 16.53 6.08 3.59
C GLU A 73 15.78 7.20 2.85
N GLU A 74 15.41 6.97 1.59
CA GLU A 74 14.64 7.95 0.80
C GLU A 74 13.23 8.17 1.37
N LEU A 75 12.58 7.12 1.88
CA LEU A 75 11.28 7.23 2.54
C LEU A 75 11.39 8.07 3.84
N LEU A 76 12.43 7.81 4.66
CA LEU A 76 12.72 8.61 5.87
C LEU A 76 12.95 10.09 5.56
N LYS A 77 13.80 10.40 4.59
CA LYS A 77 14.07 11.79 4.15
C LYS A 77 12.79 12.55 3.74
N ASN A 78 11.80 11.82 3.23
CA ASN A 78 10.53 12.37 2.79
C ASN A 78 9.39 12.26 3.80
N ASN A 79 9.66 11.83 5.04
CA ASN A 79 8.67 11.63 6.11
C ASN A 79 7.54 10.66 5.71
N ILE A 80 7.87 9.61 4.95
CA ILE A 80 6.92 8.57 4.55
C ILE A 80 7.08 7.38 5.49
N ASN A 81 5.99 6.94 6.10
CA ASN A 81 5.97 5.76 6.96
C ASN A 81 6.22 4.50 6.15
N PHE A 82 7.01 3.57 6.69
CA PHE A 82 7.23 2.29 6.06
C PHE A 82 7.35 1.16 7.10
N PHE A 83 7.09 -0.06 6.63
CA PHE A 83 7.28 -1.31 7.37
C PHE A 83 8.19 -2.25 6.57
N ARG A 84 9.08 -2.95 7.27
CA ARG A 84 9.95 -3.98 6.68
C ARG A 84 9.56 -5.36 7.17
N GLY A 85 9.44 -6.32 6.26
CA GLY A 85 9.07 -7.71 6.59
C GLY A 85 9.65 -8.72 5.60
N SER A 86 9.06 -9.91 5.53
CA SER A 86 9.55 -11.01 4.68
C SER A 86 9.70 -10.58 3.21
N LEU A 87 10.83 -10.94 2.58
CA LEU A 87 11.07 -10.73 1.16
C LEU A 87 10.13 -11.57 0.30
N THR A 88 9.91 -12.82 0.68
CA THR A 88 9.18 -13.83 -0.11
C THR A 88 7.69 -13.85 0.20
N ASN A 89 7.30 -13.73 1.46
CA ASN A 89 5.90 -13.71 1.86
C ASN A 89 5.32 -12.29 1.85
N VAL A 90 4.91 -11.84 0.66
CA VAL A 90 4.36 -10.49 0.45
C VAL A 90 3.06 -10.28 1.22
N LEU A 91 2.15 -11.25 1.16
CA LEU A 91 0.85 -11.15 1.83
C LEU A 91 1.02 -11.12 3.36
N GLY A 92 1.84 -12.02 3.91
CA GLY A 92 2.17 -12.02 5.33
C GLY A 92 2.83 -10.72 5.78
N ARG A 93 3.70 -10.15 4.96
CA ARG A 93 4.33 -8.85 5.22
C ARG A 93 3.31 -7.72 5.36
N ILE A 94 2.33 -7.64 4.46
CA ILE A 94 1.28 -6.63 4.50
C ILE A 94 0.41 -6.83 5.77
N VAL A 95 0.02 -8.08 6.07
CA VAL A 95 -0.76 -8.39 7.28
C VAL A 95 0.00 -8.00 8.55
N SER A 96 1.31 -8.28 8.62
CA SER A 96 2.15 -7.90 9.75
C SER A 96 2.29 -6.38 9.88
N ALA A 97 2.39 -5.66 8.76
CA ALA A 97 2.44 -4.19 8.76
C ALA A 97 1.17 -3.55 9.34
N LEU A 98 0.04 -4.26 9.26
CA LEU A 98 -1.27 -3.80 9.73
C LEU A 98 -1.68 -4.45 11.07
N GLU A 99 -0.72 -5.00 11.81
CA GLU A 99 -0.98 -5.50 13.16
C GLU A 99 -1.46 -4.35 14.07
N GLY A 100 -2.57 -4.56 14.77
CA GLY A 100 -3.21 -3.54 15.60
C GLY A 100 -4.25 -2.68 14.92
N TYR A 101 -4.42 -2.76 13.59
CA TYR A 101 -5.55 -2.15 12.91
C TYR A 101 -6.83 -2.99 13.07
N ASN A 102 -7.99 -2.31 13.02
CA ASN A 102 -9.29 -2.95 13.13
C ASN A 102 -9.58 -3.85 11.92
N GLU A 103 -10.27 -4.97 12.13
CA GLU A 103 -10.67 -5.93 11.08
C GLU A 103 -11.50 -5.30 9.95
N ASN A 104 -12.24 -4.24 10.25
CA ASN A 104 -13.07 -3.49 9.30
C ASN A 104 -12.32 -2.32 8.65
N THR A 105 -11.02 -2.13 8.92
CA THR A 105 -10.20 -1.15 8.19
C THR A 105 -10.20 -1.47 6.71
N ILE A 106 -10.47 -0.45 5.90
CA ILE A 106 -10.36 -0.54 4.43
C ILE A 106 -8.89 -0.41 4.05
N VAL A 107 -8.39 -1.37 3.29
CA VAL A 107 -7.01 -1.43 2.83
C VAL A 107 -6.98 -1.28 1.32
N PHE A 108 -6.36 -0.22 0.82
CA PHE A 108 -5.93 -0.12 -0.57
C PHE A 108 -4.58 -0.81 -0.72
N ARG A 109 -4.48 -1.72 -1.66
CA ARG A 109 -3.21 -2.35 -2.05
C ARG A 109 -2.75 -1.76 -3.37
N LEU A 110 -1.66 -1.02 -3.31
CA LEU A 110 -1.01 -0.38 -4.45
C LEU A 110 0.39 -0.95 -4.66
N THR A 111 0.94 -0.78 -5.85
CA THR A 111 2.35 -1.07 -6.13
C THR A 111 3.10 0.22 -6.43
N ALA A 112 4.36 0.31 -6.03
CA ALA A 112 5.14 1.54 -6.14
C ALA A 112 5.42 1.98 -7.60
N ASP A 113 5.31 1.08 -8.56
CA ASP A 113 5.45 1.36 -9.99
C ASP A 113 4.14 1.81 -10.65
N ASN A 114 3.05 1.78 -9.93
CA ASN A 114 1.76 2.32 -10.32
C ASN A 114 1.63 3.74 -9.75
N LEU A 115 2.04 4.73 -10.54
CA LEU A 115 2.21 6.12 -10.08
C LEU A 115 0.95 6.98 -10.12
N PHE A 116 -0.06 6.53 -10.85
CA PHE A 116 -1.19 7.38 -11.17
C PHE A 116 -2.30 7.43 -10.11
N PRO A 117 -2.55 6.39 -9.30
CA PRO A 117 -3.54 6.51 -8.23
C PRO A 117 -3.20 7.67 -7.30
N ASP A 118 -4.15 8.57 -7.12
CA ASP A 118 -4.07 9.66 -6.16
C ASP A 118 -5.23 9.61 -5.17
N GLY A 119 -5.20 10.48 -4.18
CA GLY A 119 -6.20 10.46 -3.11
C GLY A 119 -7.62 10.67 -3.61
N GLU A 120 -7.85 11.40 -4.70
CA GLU A 120 -9.18 11.64 -5.26
C GLU A 120 -9.74 10.36 -5.88
N LEU A 121 -8.97 9.67 -6.71
CA LEU A 121 -9.34 8.37 -7.26
C LEU A 121 -9.57 7.34 -6.14
N LEU A 122 -8.71 7.33 -5.11
CA LEU A 122 -8.88 6.41 -3.99
C LEU A 122 -10.17 6.68 -3.20
N ASP A 123 -10.57 7.95 -3.04
CA ASP A 123 -11.82 8.31 -2.37
C ASP A 123 -13.04 7.89 -3.20
N GLU A 124 -13.01 8.03 -4.52
CA GLU A 124 -14.06 7.55 -5.42
C GLU A 124 -14.23 6.03 -5.34
N ILE A 125 -13.11 5.28 -5.43
CA ILE A 125 -13.12 3.81 -5.31
C ILE A 125 -13.61 3.35 -3.93
N GLU A 126 -13.26 4.08 -2.86
CA GLU A 126 -13.72 3.79 -1.51
C GLU A 126 -15.24 3.94 -1.39
N ASN A 127 -15.80 5.00 -1.96
CA ASN A 127 -17.23 5.22 -1.98
C ASN A 127 -17.96 4.10 -2.72
N ASP A 128 -17.46 3.67 -3.87
CA ASP A 128 -18.03 2.55 -4.62
C ASP A 128 -17.94 1.24 -3.86
N PHE A 129 -16.81 0.98 -3.21
CA PHE A 129 -16.60 -0.20 -2.38
C PHE A 129 -17.60 -0.28 -1.22
N ILE A 130 -17.84 0.84 -0.54
CA ILE A 130 -18.78 0.94 0.57
C ILE A 130 -20.22 0.77 0.07
N ASN A 131 -20.59 1.45 -1.00
CA ASN A 131 -21.95 1.45 -1.55
C ASN A 131 -22.36 0.05 -2.07
N ASN A 132 -21.43 -0.66 -2.69
CA ASN A 132 -21.66 -2.01 -3.21
C ASN A 132 -21.57 -3.10 -2.14
N LYS A 133 -21.23 -2.77 -0.89
CA LYS A 133 -21.12 -3.69 0.24
C LYS A 133 -20.25 -4.93 -0.07
N THR A 134 -19.23 -4.75 -0.88
CA THR A 134 -18.30 -5.83 -1.24
C THR A 134 -17.19 -5.98 -0.18
N ASN A 135 -16.50 -7.12 -0.18
CA ASN A 135 -15.35 -7.36 0.69
C ASN A 135 -14.01 -7.24 -0.06
N TYR A 136 -14.06 -7.20 -1.39
CA TYR A 136 -12.92 -7.05 -2.30
C TYR A 136 -13.39 -6.45 -3.61
N LEU A 137 -12.64 -5.49 -4.12
CA LEU A 137 -12.81 -4.89 -5.44
C LEU A 137 -11.43 -4.72 -6.06
N SER A 138 -11.30 -5.04 -7.33
CA SER A 138 -10.07 -4.86 -8.12
C SER A 138 -10.36 -4.04 -9.36
N CYS A 139 -9.52 -3.07 -9.64
CA CYS A 139 -9.57 -2.22 -10.83
C CYS A 139 -8.39 -2.56 -11.76
N HIS A 140 -8.19 -3.83 -12.08
CA HIS A 140 -7.05 -4.28 -12.91
C HIS A 140 -7.41 -4.52 -14.37
N ASP A 141 -8.66 -4.84 -14.65
CA ASP A 141 -9.10 -5.36 -15.94
C ASP A 141 -9.63 -4.25 -16.84
N ALA A 142 -9.70 -4.55 -18.14
CA ALA A 142 -10.29 -3.66 -19.14
C ALA A 142 -11.73 -3.24 -18.79
N ASP A 143 -12.45 -4.11 -18.07
CA ASP A 143 -13.83 -3.89 -17.64
C ASP A 143 -13.95 -2.86 -16.50
N SER A 144 -12.84 -2.51 -15.84
CA SER A 144 -12.83 -1.45 -14.80
C SER A 144 -13.02 -0.04 -15.35
N GLY A 145 -12.88 0.14 -16.66
CA GLY A 145 -12.92 1.45 -17.31
C GLY A 145 -11.71 2.35 -17.02
N LEU A 146 -10.76 1.89 -16.20
CA LEU A 146 -9.56 2.65 -15.88
C LEU A 146 -8.42 2.36 -16.87
N PRO A 147 -7.63 3.37 -17.23
CA PRO A 147 -6.42 3.18 -18.03
C PRO A 147 -5.40 2.26 -17.35
N VAL A 148 -4.59 1.57 -18.15
CA VAL A 148 -3.44 0.81 -17.65
C VAL A 148 -2.52 1.72 -16.83
N GLY A 149 -2.16 1.27 -15.61
CA GLY A 149 -1.34 2.06 -14.68
C GLY A 149 -2.15 2.75 -13.57
N LEU A 150 -3.49 2.62 -13.58
CA LEU A 150 -4.38 3.05 -12.49
C LEU A 150 -4.91 1.88 -11.66
N SER A 151 -4.19 0.76 -11.66
CA SER A 151 -4.61 -0.44 -10.94
C SER A 151 -4.67 -0.22 -9.44
N VAL A 152 -5.82 -0.52 -8.84
CA VAL A 152 -6.08 -0.43 -7.40
C VAL A 152 -6.78 -1.71 -6.96
N GLU A 153 -6.34 -2.28 -5.86
CA GLU A 153 -7.09 -3.29 -5.13
C GLU A 153 -7.56 -2.69 -3.80
N ILE A 154 -8.81 -2.91 -3.45
CA ILE A 154 -9.40 -2.44 -2.19
C ILE A 154 -10.13 -3.59 -1.50
N MET A 155 -9.95 -3.71 -0.19
CA MET A 155 -10.55 -4.79 0.59
C MET A 155 -10.63 -4.45 2.07
N LEU A 156 -11.42 -5.20 2.82
CA LEU A 156 -11.37 -5.16 4.27
C LEU A 156 -10.16 -5.93 4.81
N LEU A 157 -9.53 -5.43 5.87
CA LEU A 157 -8.38 -6.09 6.50
C LEU A 157 -8.67 -7.53 6.92
N LYS A 158 -9.89 -7.83 7.39
CA LYS A 158 -10.33 -9.20 7.68
C LYS A 158 -10.20 -10.13 6.47
N THR A 159 -10.51 -9.64 5.26
CA THR A 159 -10.40 -10.41 4.02
C THR A 159 -8.93 -10.72 3.70
N LEU A 160 -8.04 -9.74 3.85
CA LEU A 160 -6.61 -9.90 3.67
C LEU A 160 -6.01 -10.90 4.66
N ARG A 161 -6.40 -10.82 5.94
CA ARG A 161 -5.98 -11.77 6.98
C ARG A 161 -6.49 -13.19 6.72
N MET A 162 -7.74 -13.34 6.25
CA MET A 162 -8.28 -14.64 5.86
C MET A 162 -7.49 -15.25 4.69
N ALA A 163 -7.18 -14.47 3.66
CA ALA A 163 -6.38 -14.91 2.52
C ALA A 163 -4.99 -15.37 2.97
N SER A 164 -4.32 -14.60 3.84
CA SER A 164 -3.01 -14.94 4.38
C SER A 164 -2.98 -16.27 5.16
N ARG A 165 -4.06 -16.58 5.89
CA ARG A 165 -4.16 -17.86 6.63
C ARG A 165 -4.40 -19.07 5.72
N LYS A 166 -5.05 -18.88 4.57
CA LYS A 166 -5.36 -19.95 3.61
C LYS A 166 -4.21 -20.25 2.66
N THR A 167 -3.35 -19.30 2.41
CA THR A 167 -2.17 -19.49 1.57
C THR A 167 -1.03 -20.04 2.44
N ASN A 168 -0.80 -21.37 2.39
CA ASN A 168 0.39 -22.00 2.98
C ASN A 168 1.68 -21.68 2.19
N LEU A 169 1.70 -20.58 1.46
CA LEU A 169 2.87 -20.10 0.73
C LEU A 169 3.76 -19.29 1.67
N PRO A 170 5.09 -19.58 1.68
CA PRO A 170 6.08 -18.82 2.47
C PRO A 170 6.21 -17.37 1.99
#